data_ca84494c552d216ec220229a3e7c4b42
#
_entry.id   ca84494c552d216ec220229a3e7c4b42
#
_cell.length_a   1.000
_cell.length_b   1.000
_cell.length_c   1.000
_cell.angle_alpha   90.00
_cell.angle_beta   90.00
_cell.angle_gamma   90.00
#
_symmetry.space_group_name_H-M   'P 1'
#
loop_
_entity.id
_entity.type
_entity.pdbx_description
1 polymer ?
#
loop_
_entity_poly.entity_id
_entity_poly.type
_entity_poly.pdbx_seq_one_letter_code
_entity_poly.pdbx_strand_id
1 'polypeptide(L)'
;MNIRILLFISMLLVHSVAYAQLSDSERRGKAIYLRGESPSGKKITAMLGDLDVPASTMSCAGCHGLRGEGKTEGGVTAGNLTWSNLVKSYGHTHPSGRKHGAFDEKLFIRSLIQGLDPAGNELAVAMPRYEMAPEDIADLIAYLKLIEADRDPGLTETSIKVGTILPKQGPLAEIGAVMKDVLIAYFANINDKGGIYNRRIELQTIDAGPDAATTAANARTHIKNGELFALVSGLSAGADKELAALTRETEIPFLGAATLLTQTSAQD
;
A
#
# COMPACT_ATOMS: atom_id res chain seq x y z
N MET A 1 13.78 23.33 59.09
CA MET A 1 14.62 22.75 58.02
C MET A 1 13.68 22.17 56.97
N ASN A 2 13.34 23.01 55.93
CA ASN A 2 12.29 22.71 54.97
C ASN A 2 12.89 22.03 53.74
N ILE A 3 12.56 20.74 53.56
CA ILE A 3 12.93 19.96 52.37
C ILE A 3 11.87 20.24 51.29
N ARG A 4 12.23 20.97 50.25
CA ARG A 4 11.42 21.13 49.02
C ARG A 4 11.65 19.93 48.14
N ILE A 5 10.65 19.06 48.03
CA ILE A 5 10.62 17.94 47.07
C ILE A 5 10.25 18.59 45.71
N LEU A 6 11.19 18.63 44.80
CA LEU A 6 10.98 18.95 43.38
C LEU A 6 10.48 17.65 42.66
N LEU A 7 9.18 17.62 42.35
CA LEU A 7 8.59 16.63 41.47
C LEU A 7 8.95 16.98 40.02
N PHE A 8 9.87 16.25 39.43
CA PHE A 8 10.10 16.24 37.97
C PHE A 8 8.99 15.41 37.34
N ILE A 9 7.98 16.06 36.76
CA ILE A 9 7.01 15.45 35.86
C ILE A 9 7.70 15.29 34.51
N SER A 10 8.22 14.10 34.24
CA SER A 10 8.68 13.72 32.89
C SER A 10 7.46 13.54 32.00
N MET A 11 7.17 14.54 31.19
CA MET A 11 6.12 14.50 30.17
C MET A 11 6.63 13.65 29.00
N LEU A 12 6.31 12.34 29.01
CA LEU A 12 6.50 11.46 27.89
C LEU A 12 5.63 11.98 26.71
N LEU A 13 6.25 12.71 25.80
CA LEU A 13 5.66 13.02 24.50
C LEU A 13 5.52 11.73 23.70
N VAL A 14 4.35 11.12 23.78
CA VAL A 14 3.96 10.04 22.86
C VAL A 14 3.79 10.70 21.49
N HIS A 15 4.83 10.63 20.66
CA HIS A 15 4.71 10.98 19.25
C HIS A 15 3.85 9.88 18.59
N SER A 16 2.55 10.13 18.47
CA SER A 16 1.70 9.38 17.55
C SER A 16 2.21 9.67 16.14
N VAL A 17 2.88 8.70 15.53
CA VAL A 17 3.17 8.72 14.10
C VAL A 17 1.82 8.55 13.40
N ALA A 18 1.16 9.65 13.10
CA ALA A 18 0.02 9.65 12.23
C ALA A 18 0.55 9.24 10.84
N TYR A 19 0.17 8.06 10.36
CA TYR A 19 0.36 7.71 8.96
C TYR A 19 -0.40 8.74 8.14
N ALA A 20 0.32 9.55 7.38
CA ALA A 20 -0.31 10.51 6.49
C ALA A 20 -1.09 9.71 5.44
N GLN A 21 -2.41 9.80 5.49
CA GLN A 21 -3.25 9.24 4.43
C GLN A 21 -2.90 9.98 3.13
N LEU A 22 -2.79 9.22 2.04
CA LEU A 22 -2.61 9.80 0.72
C LEU A 22 -3.68 10.85 0.45
N SER A 23 -3.30 12.01 -0.04
CA SER A 23 -4.23 12.99 -0.58
C SER A 23 -4.98 12.41 -1.80
N ASP A 24 -6.06 13.07 -2.23
CA ASP A 24 -6.80 12.62 -3.42
C ASP A 24 -5.93 12.57 -4.67
N SER A 25 -5.03 13.53 -4.85
CA SER A 25 -4.08 13.57 -5.96
C SER A 25 -3.10 12.39 -5.90
N GLU A 26 -2.53 12.12 -4.73
CA GLU A 26 -1.61 11.00 -4.53
C GLU A 26 -2.30 9.64 -4.73
N ARG A 27 -3.56 9.48 -4.29
CA ARG A 27 -4.35 8.26 -4.55
C ARG A 27 -4.59 8.05 -6.05
N ARG A 28 -4.94 9.11 -6.78
CA ARG A 28 -5.09 9.02 -8.25
C ARG A 28 -3.76 8.70 -8.92
N GLY A 29 -2.69 9.35 -8.51
CA GLY A 29 -1.34 9.06 -8.99
C GLY A 29 -0.89 7.62 -8.73
N LYS A 30 -1.23 7.06 -7.54
CA LYS A 30 -1.02 5.65 -7.21
C LYS A 30 -1.73 4.70 -8.18
N ALA A 31 -2.99 4.99 -8.52
CA ALA A 31 -3.76 4.22 -9.48
C ALA A 31 -3.11 4.24 -10.88
N ILE A 32 -2.66 5.41 -11.32
CA ILE A 32 -1.94 5.56 -12.59
C ILE A 32 -0.63 4.76 -12.56
N TYR A 33 0.16 4.89 -11.50
CA TYR A 33 1.44 4.20 -11.36
C TYR A 33 1.30 2.68 -11.37
N LEU A 34 0.39 2.15 -10.54
CA LEU A 34 0.22 0.71 -10.33
C LEU A 34 -0.56 0.03 -11.46
N ARG A 35 -1.59 0.69 -12.01
CA ARG A 35 -2.53 0.07 -12.93
C ARG A 35 -2.56 0.72 -14.34
N GLY A 36 -1.91 1.86 -14.54
CA GLY A 36 -1.99 2.60 -15.81
C GLY A 36 -3.39 3.15 -16.12
N GLU A 37 -4.20 3.35 -15.10
CA GLU A 37 -5.60 3.79 -15.23
C GLU A 37 -5.78 5.19 -14.66
N SER A 38 -6.42 6.08 -15.43
CA SER A 38 -6.83 7.38 -14.93
C SER A 38 -8.14 7.29 -14.16
N PRO A 39 -8.18 7.62 -12.86
CA PRO A 39 -9.43 7.68 -12.10
C PRO A 39 -10.41 8.76 -12.59
N SER A 40 -9.96 9.69 -13.43
CA SER A 40 -10.84 10.64 -14.12
C SER A 40 -11.60 10.02 -15.29
N GLY A 41 -11.32 8.77 -15.66
CA GLY A 41 -11.88 8.08 -16.82
C GLY A 41 -11.27 8.49 -18.16
N LYS A 42 -10.25 9.35 -18.17
CA LYS A 42 -9.52 9.71 -19.37
C LYS A 42 -8.60 8.56 -19.80
N LYS A 43 -8.48 8.36 -21.10
CA LYS A 43 -7.61 7.33 -21.65
C LYS A 43 -6.15 7.71 -21.45
N ILE A 44 -5.36 6.76 -20.95
CA ILE A 44 -3.90 6.82 -20.97
C ILE A 44 -3.40 5.80 -21.99
N THR A 45 -2.60 6.26 -22.95
CA THR A 45 -2.02 5.42 -24.01
C THR A 45 -0.52 5.28 -23.78
N ALA A 46 -0.03 4.05 -23.85
CA ALA A 46 1.40 3.74 -23.89
C ALA A 46 1.80 3.46 -25.33
N MET A 47 2.78 4.23 -25.85
CA MET A 47 3.30 4.13 -27.22
C MET A 47 4.65 3.41 -27.18
N LEU A 48 4.76 2.28 -27.86
CA LEU A 48 5.97 1.45 -27.93
C LEU A 48 6.35 1.29 -29.41
N GLY A 49 7.21 2.17 -29.91
CA GLY A 49 7.47 2.29 -31.36
C GLY A 49 6.18 2.71 -32.09
N ASP A 50 5.74 1.89 -33.04
CA ASP A 50 4.51 2.12 -33.81
C ASP A 50 3.26 1.47 -33.19
N LEU A 51 3.39 0.91 -31.97
CA LEU A 51 2.30 0.23 -31.28
C LEU A 51 1.73 1.09 -30.15
N ASP A 52 0.44 1.39 -30.22
CA ASP A 52 -0.33 2.06 -29.20
C ASP A 52 -1.18 1.06 -28.43
N VAL A 53 -0.96 0.98 -27.12
CA VAL A 53 -1.70 0.09 -26.22
C VAL A 53 -2.28 0.86 -25.03
N PRO A 54 -3.34 0.36 -24.37
CA PRO A 54 -3.77 0.93 -23.10
C PRO A 54 -2.64 0.87 -22.06
N ALA A 55 -2.43 1.96 -21.33
CA ALA A 55 -1.38 1.99 -20.29
C ALA A 55 -1.59 0.95 -19.18
N SER A 56 -2.81 0.42 -19.02
CA SER A 56 -3.10 -0.68 -18.08
C SER A 56 -2.37 -1.98 -18.45
N THR A 57 -1.95 -2.16 -19.70
CA THR A 57 -1.12 -3.30 -20.12
C THR A 57 0.38 -3.06 -19.90
N MET A 58 0.78 -1.81 -19.67
CA MET A 58 2.16 -1.36 -19.50
C MET A 58 2.25 -0.33 -18.37
N SER A 59 1.77 -0.70 -17.19
CA SER A 59 1.84 0.19 -16.02
C SER A 59 3.28 0.45 -15.59
N CYS A 60 3.54 1.59 -14.97
CA CYS A 60 4.88 1.97 -14.50
C CYS A 60 5.46 0.92 -13.53
N ALA A 61 4.63 0.42 -12.61
CA ALA A 61 5.03 -0.56 -11.61
C ALA A 61 5.48 -1.89 -12.23
N GLY A 62 4.96 -2.29 -13.38
CA GLY A 62 5.33 -3.51 -14.07
C GLY A 62 6.83 -3.60 -14.37
N CYS A 63 7.44 -2.48 -14.74
CA CYS A 63 8.86 -2.38 -15.04
C CYS A 63 9.66 -1.75 -13.90
N HIS A 64 9.14 -0.71 -13.23
CA HIS A 64 9.89 0.06 -12.23
C HIS A 64 9.75 -0.45 -10.80
N GLY A 65 8.98 -1.55 -10.57
CA GLY A 65 8.72 -2.09 -9.24
C GLY A 65 7.57 -1.39 -8.52
N LEU A 66 7.00 -2.04 -7.51
CA LEU A 66 5.83 -1.52 -6.80
C LEU A 66 6.12 -0.21 -6.05
N ARG A 67 7.37 0.01 -5.66
CA ARG A 67 7.84 1.18 -4.91
C ARG A 67 8.80 2.07 -5.71
N GLY A 68 8.84 1.91 -7.03
CA GLY A 68 9.66 2.71 -7.91
C GLY A 68 11.16 2.45 -7.83
N GLU A 69 11.59 1.38 -7.19
CA GLU A 69 12.99 1.04 -6.92
C GLU A 69 13.78 0.67 -8.17
N GLY A 70 13.10 0.39 -9.27
CA GLY A 70 13.69 -0.14 -10.49
C GLY A 70 13.82 -1.65 -10.48
N LYS A 71 13.91 -2.25 -11.67
CA LYS A 71 14.01 -3.70 -11.84
C LYS A 71 14.84 -4.02 -13.09
N THR A 72 15.58 -5.12 -13.03
CA THR A 72 16.24 -5.67 -14.21
C THR A 72 15.55 -6.98 -14.60
N GLU A 73 15.06 -7.05 -15.84
CA GLU A 73 14.39 -8.22 -16.37
C GLU A 73 14.69 -8.36 -17.86
N GLY A 74 15.02 -9.59 -18.31
CA GLY A 74 15.31 -9.85 -19.72
C GLY A 74 16.44 -9.01 -20.31
N GLY A 75 17.44 -8.58 -19.51
CA GLY A 75 18.52 -7.72 -19.97
C GLY A 75 18.16 -6.22 -20.05
N VAL A 76 16.93 -5.85 -19.75
CA VAL A 76 16.48 -4.46 -19.67
C VAL A 76 16.45 -4.02 -18.22
N THR A 77 17.06 -2.87 -17.92
CA THR A 77 17.05 -2.26 -16.58
C THR A 77 16.15 -1.03 -16.60
N ALA A 78 15.03 -1.12 -15.89
CA ALA A 78 14.19 0.03 -15.58
C ALA A 78 14.81 0.82 -14.41
N GLY A 79 14.90 2.13 -14.56
CA GLY A 79 15.51 3.00 -13.55
C GLY A 79 14.67 3.14 -12.28
N ASN A 80 15.32 3.58 -11.21
CA ASN A 80 14.65 3.96 -9.97
C ASN A 80 13.92 5.29 -10.17
N LEU A 81 12.59 5.30 -9.93
CA LEU A 81 11.69 6.45 -10.10
C LEU A 81 11.35 7.15 -8.78
N THR A 82 11.96 6.74 -7.65
CA THR A 82 11.74 7.48 -6.41
C THR A 82 12.20 8.92 -6.58
N TRP A 83 11.40 9.86 -6.07
CA TRP A 83 11.72 11.28 -6.29
C TRP A 83 13.06 11.67 -5.71
N SER A 84 13.39 11.14 -4.53
CA SER A 84 14.70 11.31 -3.89
C SER A 84 15.86 10.87 -4.78
N ASN A 85 15.65 9.81 -5.57
CA ASN A 85 16.64 9.34 -6.53
C ASN A 85 16.69 10.25 -7.76
N LEU A 86 15.55 10.62 -8.34
CA LEU A 86 15.49 11.42 -9.56
C LEU A 86 16.15 12.80 -9.42
N VAL A 87 15.99 13.45 -8.27
CA VAL A 87 16.49 14.82 -8.03
C VAL A 87 17.93 14.89 -7.50
N LYS A 88 18.67 13.79 -7.50
CA LYS A 88 20.08 13.80 -7.04
C LYS A 88 20.92 14.79 -7.84
N SER A 89 21.50 15.76 -7.17
CA SER A 89 22.24 16.87 -7.79
C SER A 89 23.44 16.44 -8.62
N TYR A 90 24.04 15.29 -8.27
CA TYR A 90 25.16 14.73 -9.03
C TYR A 90 24.73 13.90 -10.26
N GLY A 91 23.42 13.78 -10.49
CA GLY A 91 22.86 13.05 -11.63
C GLY A 91 23.07 11.54 -11.57
N HIS A 92 22.97 10.90 -12.74
CA HIS A 92 22.97 9.46 -12.88
C HIS A 92 23.91 8.98 -13.97
N THR A 93 24.53 7.82 -13.74
CA THR A 93 25.25 7.05 -14.77
C THR A 93 24.59 5.67 -14.86
N HIS A 94 24.11 5.32 -16.03
CA HIS A 94 23.42 4.06 -16.28
C HIS A 94 24.38 2.96 -16.77
N PRO A 95 24.03 1.68 -16.63
CA PRO A 95 24.83 0.57 -17.15
C PRO A 95 25.14 0.66 -18.65
N SER A 96 24.25 1.30 -19.42
CA SER A 96 24.45 1.59 -20.85
C SER A 96 25.51 2.65 -21.15
N GLY A 97 26.10 3.29 -20.12
CA GLY A 97 27.01 4.43 -20.25
C GLY A 97 26.31 5.78 -20.41
N ARG A 98 24.97 5.80 -20.50
CA ARG A 98 24.17 7.03 -20.56
C ARG A 98 24.32 7.82 -19.27
N LYS A 99 24.55 9.13 -19.37
CA LYS A 99 24.70 10.05 -18.23
C LYS A 99 23.79 11.25 -18.38
N HIS A 100 23.20 11.67 -17.26
CA HIS A 100 22.40 12.88 -17.20
C HIS A 100 22.43 13.51 -15.81
N GLY A 101 22.06 14.78 -15.72
CA GLY A 101 21.88 15.51 -14.46
C GLY A 101 20.60 15.12 -13.71
N ALA A 102 20.31 15.88 -12.66
CA ALA A 102 19.09 15.71 -11.88
C ALA A 102 17.83 15.95 -12.73
N PHE A 103 16.76 15.27 -12.39
CA PHE A 103 15.43 15.60 -12.86
C PHE A 103 14.83 16.77 -12.05
N ASP A 104 13.95 17.51 -12.70
CA ASP A 104 12.86 18.28 -12.14
C ASP A 104 11.53 17.80 -12.77
N GLU A 105 10.42 18.40 -12.36
CA GLU A 105 9.11 17.99 -12.89
C GLU A 105 9.01 18.17 -14.43
N LYS A 106 9.56 19.25 -14.99
CA LYS A 106 9.52 19.50 -16.44
C LYS A 106 10.35 18.47 -17.21
N LEU A 107 11.52 18.14 -16.69
CA LEU A 107 12.40 17.14 -17.28
C LEU A 107 11.81 15.73 -17.16
N PHE A 108 11.12 15.43 -16.04
CA PHE A 108 10.36 14.20 -15.89
C PHE A 108 9.22 14.08 -16.90
N ILE A 109 8.42 15.14 -17.07
CA ILE A 109 7.35 15.20 -18.07
C ILE A 109 7.91 14.99 -19.48
N ARG A 110 9.03 15.63 -19.80
CA ARG A 110 9.71 15.43 -21.09
C ARG A 110 10.12 13.97 -21.32
N SER A 111 10.65 13.33 -20.30
CA SER A 111 11.02 11.91 -20.38
C SER A 111 9.80 11.02 -20.58
N LEU A 112 8.71 11.31 -19.88
CA LEU A 112 7.48 10.55 -19.97
C LEU A 112 6.81 10.63 -21.34
N ILE A 113 6.76 11.84 -21.93
CA ILE A 113 6.05 12.12 -23.20
C ILE A 113 6.98 11.94 -24.41
N GLN A 114 8.21 12.46 -24.35
CA GLN A 114 9.12 12.50 -25.49
C GLN A 114 10.21 11.43 -25.43
N GLY A 115 10.42 10.81 -24.26
CA GLY A 115 11.47 9.82 -24.05
C GLY A 115 12.87 10.37 -24.02
N LEU A 116 13.03 11.61 -23.59
CA LEU A 116 14.33 12.27 -23.51
C LEU A 116 14.71 12.51 -22.02
N ASP A 117 15.89 12.07 -21.62
CA ASP A 117 16.40 12.31 -20.27
C ASP A 117 16.82 13.80 -20.06
N PRO A 118 17.23 14.21 -18.84
CA PRO A 118 17.67 15.59 -18.59
C PRO A 118 18.78 16.12 -19.49
N ALA A 119 19.66 15.25 -20.00
CA ALA A 119 20.72 15.64 -20.92
C ALA A 119 20.27 15.62 -22.42
N GLY A 120 19.04 15.19 -22.70
CA GLY A 120 18.52 15.05 -24.07
C GLY A 120 18.85 13.72 -24.73
N ASN A 121 19.38 12.74 -23.97
CA ASN A 121 19.59 11.40 -24.51
C ASN A 121 18.25 10.65 -24.60
N GLU A 122 18.10 9.83 -25.65
CA GLU A 122 16.94 8.96 -25.80
C GLU A 122 16.89 7.88 -24.70
N LEU A 123 15.71 7.66 -24.15
CA LEU A 123 15.45 6.52 -23.27
C LEU A 123 15.38 5.24 -24.12
N ALA A 124 15.59 4.10 -23.47
CA ALA A 124 15.48 2.79 -24.10
C ALA A 124 14.11 2.63 -24.79
N VAL A 125 14.08 1.96 -25.92
CA VAL A 125 12.84 1.69 -26.69
C VAL A 125 11.81 0.92 -25.85
N ALA A 126 12.28 0.06 -24.91
CA ALA A 126 11.42 -0.66 -24.00
C ALA A 126 10.67 0.24 -23.00
N MET A 127 11.11 1.49 -22.78
CA MET A 127 10.36 2.48 -22.00
C MET A 127 9.31 3.14 -22.93
N PRO A 128 8.01 2.89 -22.74
CA PRO A 128 6.97 3.51 -23.55
C PRO A 128 6.97 5.03 -23.41
N ARG A 129 6.42 5.71 -24.40
CA ARG A 129 6.01 7.11 -24.28
C ARG A 129 4.54 7.13 -23.91
N TYR A 130 4.15 8.03 -23.03
CA TYR A 130 2.78 8.06 -22.55
C TYR A 130 2.05 9.31 -23.03
N GLU A 131 0.88 9.09 -23.62
CA GLU A 131 -0.08 10.15 -23.85
C GLU A 131 -1.10 10.12 -22.71
N MET A 132 -1.14 11.19 -21.90
CA MET A 132 -2.03 11.33 -20.77
C MET A 132 -2.38 12.79 -20.51
N ALA A 133 -3.49 13.02 -19.83
CA ALA A 133 -3.94 14.35 -19.49
C ALA A 133 -2.96 15.07 -18.53
N PRO A 134 -2.82 16.39 -18.61
CA PRO A 134 -1.93 17.15 -17.71
C PRO A 134 -2.20 16.93 -16.23
N GLU A 135 -3.46 16.80 -15.85
CA GLU A 135 -3.85 16.48 -14.47
C GLU A 135 -3.41 15.09 -14.02
N ASP A 136 -3.45 14.09 -14.89
CA ASP A 136 -2.97 12.74 -14.60
C ASP A 136 -1.44 12.73 -14.43
N ILE A 137 -0.72 13.54 -15.20
CA ILE A 137 0.74 13.72 -15.02
C ILE A 137 1.04 14.35 -13.67
N ALA A 138 0.29 15.40 -13.29
CA ALA A 138 0.46 16.05 -11.99
C ALA A 138 0.19 15.10 -10.83
N ASP A 139 -0.87 14.30 -10.91
CA ASP A 139 -1.23 13.27 -9.93
C ASP A 139 -0.13 12.18 -9.84
N LEU A 140 0.39 11.71 -10.98
CA LEU A 140 1.50 10.76 -11.01
C LEU A 140 2.75 11.32 -10.33
N ILE A 141 3.12 12.56 -10.61
CA ILE A 141 4.28 13.22 -9.96
C ILE A 141 4.05 13.37 -8.45
N ALA A 142 2.83 13.75 -8.03
CA ALA A 142 2.50 13.84 -6.61
C ALA A 142 2.73 12.49 -5.90
N TYR A 143 2.29 11.39 -6.51
CA TYR A 143 2.52 10.06 -5.96
C TYR A 143 4.00 9.66 -5.96
N LEU A 144 4.75 9.90 -7.04
CA LEU A 144 6.18 9.57 -7.10
C LEU A 144 7.02 10.28 -6.03
N LYS A 145 6.61 11.47 -5.57
CA LYS A 145 7.25 12.18 -4.46
C LYS A 145 7.05 11.48 -3.12
N LEU A 146 6.04 10.64 -3.01
CA LEU A 146 5.66 9.94 -1.78
C LEU A 146 5.88 8.43 -1.85
N ILE A 147 6.15 7.85 -3.02
CA ILE A 147 6.19 6.40 -3.26
C ILE A 147 7.09 5.63 -2.29
N GLU A 148 8.18 6.25 -1.83
CA GLU A 148 9.10 5.65 -0.85
C GLU A 148 8.46 5.52 0.54
N ALA A 149 7.57 6.45 0.89
CA ALA A 149 6.87 6.51 2.17
C ALA A 149 5.52 5.78 2.12
N ASP A 150 4.98 5.53 0.92
CA ASP A 150 3.72 4.83 0.72
C ASP A 150 3.90 3.34 1.03
N ARG A 151 3.45 2.94 2.21
CA ARG A 151 3.45 1.56 2.67
C ARG A 151 2.04 1.03 2.71
N ASP A 152 1.92 -0.29 2.57
CA ASP A 152 0.63 -0.94 2.80
C ASP A 152 0.15 -0.63 4.23
N PRO A 153 -1.17 -0.41 4.40
CA PRO A 153 -1.74 -0.19 5.72
C PRO A 153 -1.32 -1.29 6.70
N GLY A 154 -1.09 -0.94 7.95
CA GLY A 154 -0.71 -1.90 8.99
C GLY A 154 0.71 -2.50 8.86
N LEU A 155 1.51 -2.05 7.86
CA LEU A 155 2.88 -2.52 7.67
C LEU A 155 3.89 -1.45 8.09
N THR A 156 4.83 -1.83 8.97
CA THR A 156 5.95 -0.98 9.40
C THR A 156 7.29 -1.65 9.10
N GLU A 157 8.40 -1.01 9.45
CA GLU A 157 9.73 -1.64 9.38
C GLU A 157 9.84 -2.87 10.27
N THR A 158 9.12 -2.89 11.41
CA THR A 158 9.30 -3.85 12.48
C THR A 158 8.05 -4.66 12.80
N SER A 159 6.88 -4.30 12.23
CA SER A 159 5.62 -4.98 12.52
C SER A 159 4.69 -5.12 11.31
N ILE A 160 3.83 -6.12 11.40
CA ILE A 160 2.68 -6.39 10.53
C ILE A 160 1.46 -6.47 11.43
N LYS A 161 0.55 -5.50 11.33
CA LYS A 161 -0.70 -5.50 12.09
C LYS A 161 -1.77 -6.26 11.32
N VAL A 162 -2.30 -7.30 11.95
CA VAL A 162 -3.42 -8.08 11.41
C VAL A 162 -4.62 -7.98 12.34
N GLY A 163 -5.82 -7.92 11.76
CA GLY A 163 -7.07 -7.90 12.50
C GLY A 163 -7.73 -9.28 12.53
N THR A 164 -8.40 -9.62 13.62
CA THR A 164 -9.34 -10.73 13.66
C THR A 164 -10.68 -10.23 14.20
N ILE A 165 -11.77 -10.65 13.55
CA ILE A 165 -13.14 -10.28 13.95
C ILE A 165 -13.72 -11.44 14.72
N LEU A 166 -13.98 -11.25 16.01
CA LEU A 166 -14.43 -12.32 16.91
C LEU A 166 -15.57 -11.85 17.79
N PRO A 167 -16.60 -12.70 18.03
CA PRO A 167 -17.67 -12.39 18.94
C PRO A 167 -17.14 -12.32 20.39
N LYS A 168 -17.40 -11.19 21.06
CA LYS A 168 -17.07 -10.99 22.49
C LYS A 168 -18.26 -11.22 23.40
N GLN A 169 -19.46 -11.31 22.85
CA GLN A 169 -20.72 -11.48 23.55
C GLN A 169 -21.61 -12.51 22.85
N GLY A 170 -22.66 -12.97 23.56
CA GLY A 170 -23.62 -13.92 23.00
C GLY A 170 -23.13 -15.38 22.97
N PRO A 171 -23.86 -16.26 22.26
CA PRO A 171 -23.62 -17.72 22.31
C PRO A 171 -22.24 -18.16 21.77
N LEU A 172 -21.61 -17.34 20.94
CA LEU A 172 -20.32 -17.65 20.32
C LEU A 172 -19.13 -17.00 21.03
N ALA A 173 -19.35 -16.29 22.14
CA ALA A 173 -18.28 -15.57 22.87
C ALA A 173 -17.15 -16.47 23.34
N GLU A 174 -17.48 -17.67 23.85
CA GLU A 174 -16.50 -18.66 24.29
C GLU A 174 -15.62 -19.16 23.13
N ILE A 175 -16.23 -19.43 21.98
CA ILE A 175 -15.49 -19.81 20.77
C ILE A 175 -14.60 -18.66 20.32
N GLY A 176 -15.10 -17.42 20.33
CA GLY A 176 -14.31 -16.24 20.02
C GLY A 176 -13.11 -16.06 20.93
N ALA A 177 -13.26 -16.31 22.23
CA ALA A 177 -12.17 -16.26 23.20
C ALA A 177 -11.10 -17.33 22.91
N VAL A 178 -11.51 -18.58 22.69
CA VAL A 178 -10.58 -19.67 22.33
C VAL A 178 -9.83 -19.38 21.04
N MET A 179 -10.52 -18.91 19.99
CA MET A 179 -9.87 -18.55 18.73
C MET A 179 -8.83 -17.44 18.93
N LYS A 180 -9.15 -16.43 19.72
CA LYS A 180 -8.21 -15.35 20.04
C LYS A 180 -6.96 -15.90 20.73
N ASP A 181 -7.11 -16.76 21.71
CA ASP A 181 -5.99 -17.31 22.50
C ASP A 181 -5.09 -18.20 21.62
N VAL A 182 -5.68 -18.99 20.71
CA VAL A 182 -4.92 -19.78 19.72
C VAL A 182 -4.12 -18.87 18.79
N LEU A 183 -4.74 -17.80 18.28
CA LEU A 183 -4.04 -16.84 17.39
C LEU A 183 -2.90 -16.13 18.11
N ILE A 184 -3.11 -15.70 19.36
CA ILE A 184 -2.07 -15.07 20.17
C ILE A 184 -0.89 -16.03 20.36
N ALA A 185 -1.14 -17.28 20.75
CA ALA A 185 -0.10 -18.29 20.97
C ALA A 185 0.66 -18.61 19.67
N TYR A 186 -0.07 -18.73 18.55
CA TYR A 186 0.53 -19.01 17.24
C TYR A 186 1.42 -17.85 16.75
N PHE A 187 0.95 -16.62 16.84
CA PHE A 187 1.74 -15.45 16.44
C PHE A 187 2.91 -15.18 17.40
N ALA A 188 2.76 -15.46 18.69
CA ALA A 188 3.89 -15.43 19.61
C ALA A 188 5.00 -16.38 19.16
N ASN A 189 4.66 -17.63 18.81
CA ASN A 189 5.64 -18.61 18.31
C ASN A 189 6.34 -18.15 17.02
N ILE A 190 5.61 -17.51 16.09
CA ILE A 190 6.22 -16.92 14.87
C ILE A 190 7.17 -15.79 15.27
N ASN A 191 6.72 -14.91 16.16
CA ASN A 191 7.48 -13.74 16.59
C ASN A 191 8.78 -14.12 17.32
N ASP A 192 8.74 -15.18 18.12
CA ASP A 192 9.92 -15.71 18.83
C ASP A 192 10.96 -16.32 17.88
N LYS A 193 10.53 -16.73 16.68
CA LYS A 193 11.40 -17.21 15.61
C LYS A 193 11.90 -16.08 14.68
N GLY A 194 11.68 -14.81 15.05
CA GLY A 194 12.11 -13.65 14.26
C GLY A 194 11.02 -13.00 13.42
N GLY A 195 9.78 -13.46 13.50
CA GLY A 195 8.65 -12.90 12.77
C GLY A 195 8.66 -13.23 11.26
N ILE A 196 8.03 -12.37 10.47
CA ILE A 196 7.97 -12.47 9.01
C ILE A 196 8.87 -11.38 8.41
N TYR A 197 9.94 -11.77 7.74
CA TYR A 197 10.96 -10.82 7.21
C TYR A 197 11.41 -9.81 8.27
N ASN A 198 11.75 -10.28 9.47
CA ASN A 198 12.14 -9.50 10.64
C ASN A 198 11.06 -8.53 11.17
N ARG A 199 9.78 -8.75 10.82
CA ARG A 199 8.65 -8.00 11.36
C ARG A 199 7.83 -8.87 12.29
N ARG A 200 7.49 -8.32 13.44
CA ARG A 200 6.59 -8.98 14.40
C ARG A 200 5.15 -8.89 13.93
N ILE A 201 4.38 -9.95 14.11
CA ILE A 201 2.93 -9.92 13.89
C ILE A 201 2.27 -9.33 15.14
N GLU A 202 1.47 -8.29 14.95
CA GLU A 202 0.64 -7.67 15.98
C GLU A 202 -0.83 -7.98 15.70
N LEU A 203 -1.49 -8.72 16.62
CA LEU A 203 -2.89 -9.09 16.46
C LEU A 203 -3.80 -8.05 17.12
N GLN A 204 -4.74 -7.51 16.35
CA GLN A 204 -5.82 -6.66 16.83
C GLN A 204 -7.16 -7.41 16.78
N THR A 205 -7.84 -7.51 17.93
CA THR A 205 -9.15 -8.15 18.01
C THR A 205 -10.26 -7.12 17.86
N ILE A 206 -11.06 -7.28 16.84
CA ILE A 206 -12.24 -6.48 16.51
C ILE A 206 -13.48 -7.23 17.03
N ASP A 207 -14.38 -6.52 17.69
CA ASP A 207 -15.64 -7.11 18.15
C ASP A 207 -16.59 -7.33 16.95
N ALA A 208 -17.07 -8.55 16.80
CA ALA A 208 -18.09 -8.86 15.79
C ALA A 208 -19.42 -8.13 16.05
N GLY A 209 -19.67 -7.67 17.28
CA GLY A 209 -20.92 -7.00 17.61
C GLY A 209 -22.15 -7.92 17.56
N PRO A 210 -23.33 -7.37 17.80
CA PRO A 210 -24.58 -8.14 17.89
C PRO A 210 -25.21 -8.46 16.53
N ASP A 211 -24.81 -7.77 15.45
CA ASP A 211 -25.39 -7.90 14.12
C ASP A 211 -24.38 -7.61 13.01
N ALA A 212 -24.72 -7.95 11.77
CA ALA A 212 -23.86 -7.81 10.61
C ALA A 212 -23.44 -6.36 10.32
N ALA A 213 -24.36 -5.39 10.51
CA ALA A 213 -24.08 -3.99 10.26
C ALA A 213 -23.06 -3.44 11.26
N THR A 214 -23.22 -3.77 12.54
CA THR A 214 -22.26 -3.41 13.59
C THR A 214 -20.90 -4.06 13.37
N THR A 215 -20.87 -5.33 12.97
CA THR A 215 -19.63 -6.04 12.62
C THR A 215 -18.87 -5.32 11.50
N ALA A 216 -19.57 -4.99 10.42
CA ALA A 216 -18.97 -4.27 9.29
C ALA A 216 -18.51 -2.87 9.66
N ALA A 217 -19.27 -2.14 10.49
CA ALA A 217 -18.89 -0.82 10.98
C ALA A 217 -17.63 -0.85 11.85
N ASN A 218 -17.53 -1.82 12.77
CA ASN A 218 -16.36 -2.03 13.61
C ASN A 218 -15.13 -2.35 12.76
N ALA A 219 -15.24 -3.28 11.82
CA ALA A 219 -14.16 -3.62 10.92
C ALA A 219 -13.74 -2.42 10.05
N ARG A 220 -14.71 -1.68 9.49
CA ARG A 220 -14.46 -0.48 8.68
C ARG A 220 -13.66 0.58 9.43
N THR A 221 -13.93 0.79 10.71
CA THR A 221 -13.22 1.78 11.53
C THR A 221 -11.73 1.47 11.59
N HIS A 222 -11.36 0.22 11.89
CA HIS A 222 -9.95 -0.20 11.96
C HIS A 222 -9.24 -0.20 10.59
N ILE A 223 -9.96 -0.56 9.53
CA ILE A 223 -9.42 -0.56 8.16
C ILE A 223 -9.19 0.87 7.67
N LYS A 224 -10.16 1.77 7.84
CA LYS A 224 -10.07 3.17 7.35
C LYS A 224 -8.95 3.97 8.00
N ASN A 225 -8.62 3.65 9.23
CA ASN A 225 -7.50 4.31 9.92
C ASN A 225 -6.13 3.83 9.44
N GLY A 226 -6.08 2.92 8.44
CA GLY A 226 -4.83 2.35 7.93
C GLY A 226 -4.11 1.48 8.97
N GLU A 227 -4.86 0.92 9.93
CA GLU A 227 -4.30 0.20 11.06
C GLU A 227 -3.97 -1.25 10.74
N LEU A 228 -4.59 -1.83 9.70
CA LEU A 228 -4.51 -3.26 9.41
C LEU A 228 -3.95 -3.55 8.03
N PHE A 229 -3.04 -4.52 7.97
CA PHE A 229 -2.51 -5.09 6.74
C PHE A 229 -3.46 -6.15 6.15
N ALA A 230 -4.06 -6.97 7.01
CA ALA A 230 -4.98 -8.03 6.63
C ALA A 230 -5.96 -8.35 7.76
N LEU A 231 -7.11 -8.94 7.41
CA LEU A 231 -7.97 -9.66 8.34
C LEU A 231 -7.62 -11.15 8.29
N VAL A 232 -7.58 -11.81 9.46
CA VAL A 232 -7.21 -13.22 9.58
C VAL A 232 -8.15 -13.98 10.50
N SER A 233 -8.50 -15.20 10.14
CA SER A 233 -9.20 -16.19 10.99
C SER A 233 -10.40 -15.62 11.77
N GLY A 234 -11.18 -14.74 11.15
CA GLY A 234 -12.35 -14.14 11.80
C GLY A 234 -13.55 -15.09 11.86
N LEU A 235 -14.39 -14.91 12.90
CA LEU A 235 -15.71 -15.53 13.04
C LEU A 235 -16.75 -14.41 13.07
N SER A 236 -17.39 -14.15 11.93
CA SER A 236 -18.22 -12.98 11.68
C SER A 236 -19.66 -13.07 12.22
N ALA A 237 -20.04 -14.25 12.72
CA ALA A 237 -21.39 -14.51 13.25
C ALA A 237 -22.53 -14.10 12.30
N GLY A 238 -22.35 -14.24 10.99
CA GLY A 238 -23.35 -13.95 9.96
C GLY A 238 -23.13 -12.65 9.17
N ALA A 239 -22.03 -11.93 9.40
CA ALA A 239 -21.67 -10.72 8.64
C ALA A 239 -20.78 -11.00 7.41
N ASP A 240 -20.75 -12.23 6.91
CA ASP A 240 -19.83 -12.66 5.84
C ASP A 240 -20.00 -11.83 4.56
N LYS A 241 -21.26 -11.53 4.19
CA LYS A 241 -21.57 -10.74 2.99
C LYS A 241 -21.08 -9.30 3.11
N GLU A 242 -21.32 -8.66 4.24
CA GLU A 242 -20.94 -7.29 4.54
C GLU A 242 -19.40 -7.16 4.60
N LEU A 243 -18.74 -8.13 5.20
CA LEU A 243 -17.27 -8.18 5.25
C LEU A 243 -16.66 -8.45 3.89
N ALA A 244 -17.24 -9.34 3.08
CA ALA A 244 -16.79 -9.56 1.71
C ALA A 244 -16.97 -8.30 0.82
N ALA A 245 -18.01 -7.52 1.03
CA ALA A 245 -18.16 -6.22 0.36
C ALA A 245 -17.13 -5.20 0.85
N LEU A 246 -16.91 -5.12 2.16
CA LEU A 246 -15.94 -4.22 2.77
C LEU A 246 -14.51 -4.51 2.32
N THR A 247 -14.11 -5.79 2.30
CA THR A 247 -12.75 -6.17 1.89
C THR A 247 -12.49 -5.90 0.42
N ARG A 248 -13.50 -6.04 -0.45
CA ARG A 248 -13.40 -5.62 -1.86
C ARG A 248 -13.30 -4.11 -2.02
N GLU A 249 -14.10 -3.34 -1.28
CA GLU A 249 -14.08 -1.87 -1.31
C GLU A 249 -12.71 -1.31 -0.84
N THR A 250 -12.12 -1.94 0.16
CA THR A 250 -10.90 -1.46 0.82
C THR A 250 -9.63 -2.15 0.34
N GLU A 251 -9.75 -3.13 -0.55
CA GLU A 251 -8.65 -3.96 -1.07
C GLU A 251 -7.82 -4.66 0.05
N ILE A 252 -8.40 -4.84 1.25
CA ILE A 252 -7.74 -5.53 2.35
C ILE A 252 -7.94 -7.05 2.24
N PRO A 253 -6.89 -7.87 2.34
CA PRO A 253 -7.05 -9.33 2.33
C PRO A 253 -7.80 -9.84 3.56
N PHE A 254 -8.70 -10.83 3.37
CA PHE A 254 -9.28 -11.58 4.48
C PHE A 254 -8.98 -13.07 4.31
N LEU A 255 -8.13 -13.60 5.18
CA LEU A 255 -7.60 -14.96 5.11
C LEU A 255 -8.21 -15.84 6.19
N GLY A 256 -8.69 -17.04 5.81
CA GLY A 256 -9.17 -18.03 6.76
C GLY A 256 -10.41 -17.60 7.54
N ALA A 257 -11.36 -16.91 6.90
CA ALA A 257 -12.65 -16.59 7.51
C ALA A 257 -13.38 -17.87 7.89
N ALA A 258 -13.77 -17.99 9.16
CA ALA A 258 -14.66 -19.05 9.62
C ALA A 258 -16.11 -18.59 9.42
N THR A 259 -16.84 -19.26 8.53
CA THR A 259 -18.26 -19.01 8.32
C THR A 259 -19.09 -20.18 8.85
N LEU A 260 -20.20 -19.84 9.48
CA LEU A 260 -21.21 -20.82 9.89
C LEU A 260 -22.25 -21.09 8.81
N LEU A 261 -22.24 -20.29 7.75
CA LEU A 261 -23.12 -20.42 6.60
C LEU A 261 -22.31 -20.96 5.42
N THR A 262 -22.73 -22.12 4.88
CA THR A 262 -22.23 -22.60 3.60
C THR A 262 -22.68 -21.61 2.52
N GLN A 263 -21.78 -20.71 2.12
CA GLN A 263 -22.02 -19.97 0.89
C GLN A 263 -21.80 -20.93 -0.27
N THR A 264 -22.86 -21.30 -0.96
CA THR A 264 -22.75 -21.79 -2.33
C THR A 264 -22.05 -20.66 -3.11
N SER A 265 -20.81 -20.92 -3.50
CA SER A 265 -20.07 -20.04 -4.40
C SER A 265 -20.94 -19.79 -5.63
N ALA A 266 -21.48 -18.58 -5.76
CA ALA A 266 -21.87 -18.12 -7.07
C ALA A 266 -20.57 -18.05 -7.89
N GLN A 267 -20.46 -18.97 -8.82
CA GLN A 267 -19.58 -18.82 -9.97
C GLN A 267 -19.92 -17.49 -10.64
N ASP A 268 -18.91 -16.63 -10.77
CA ASP A 268 -18.74 -15.80 -11.98
C ASP A 268 -17.27 -15.32 -12.01
#